data_bfb4859d612dfdd4e44b4aecb5ab4135
#
_entry.id   bfb4859d612dfdd4e44b4aecb5ab4135
#
_cell.length_a   1.000
_cell.length_b   1.000
_cell.length_c   1.000
_cell.angle_alpha   90.00
_cell.angle_beta   90.00
_cell.angle_gamma   90.00
#
_symmetry.space_group_name_H-M   'P 1'
#
loop_
_entity.id
_entity.type
_entity.pdbx_description
1 polymer ?
#
loop_
_entity_poly.entity_id
_entity_poly.type
_entity_poly.pdbx_seq_one_letter_code
_entity_poly.pdbx_strand_id
1 'polypeptide(L)'
;MTTVEEIARIIRLRQQRGESTAFLSELNRQLLGHRPPPPATTTAMPTEAQRQSVVQHFKQTTAASVAAPAAPAQPVVAAPAATAAQSPQVTAKPSGSAQPMRLTRPGLAKDDGPFPPAPDVSCASWEQLRECCMHCASCRLSRTRKNVVVEDGLPTAPLMFIGEGPGADEDEQGKPFVGKAGQLLTKMIQAMGRDRESTDPAKGVYIANVVKCRPPQNRNPQPDESRACMGYLLRQIALVKPKVIVLLGNVALEALYGQGGITRARGVWREFNGVPVMPTFHPAFLLRFEGTPDFIPKKRLVWQDLQQVMARLRQ
;
A
#
# COMPACT_ATOMS: atom_id res chain seq x y z
N MET A 1 -11.06 -5.29 32.74
CA MET A 1 -11.14 -4.86 31.32
C MET A 1 -10.55 -3.46 31.25
N THR A 2 -9.36 -3.33 30.67
CA THR A 2 -8.66 -2.03 30.54
C THR A 2 -9.43 -1.19 29.53
N THR A 3 -9.84 0.02 29.91
CA THR A 3 -10.65 0.87 29.02
C THR A 3 -9.80 1.44 27.88
N VAL A 4 -10.44 1.79 26.77
CA VAL A 4 -9.81 2.44 25.60
C VAL A 4 -9.09 3.73 26.02
N GLU A 5 -9.58 4.41 27.05
CA GLU A 5 -8.95 5.61 27.63
C GLU A 5 -7.62 5.33 28.30
N GLU A 6 -7.47 4.19 28.96
CA GLU A 6 -6.23 3.79 29.61
C GLU A 6 -5.15 3.45 28.57
N ILE A 7 -5.55 2.81 27.47
CA ILE A 7 -4.69 2.56 26.30
C ILE A 7 -4.21 3.88 25.68
N ALA A 8 -5.13 4.82 25.46
CA ALA A 8 -4.81 6.15 24.92
C ALA A 8 -3.88 6.95 25.87
N ARG A 9 -4.06 6.82 27.17
CA ARG A 9 -3.18 7.44 28.19
C ARG A 9 -1.76 6.86 28.16
N ILE A 10 -1.63 5.55 28.04
CA ILE A 10 -0.32 4.87 27.96
C ILE A 10 0.40 5.25 26.68
N ILE A 11 -0.30 5.32 25.55
CA ILE A 11 0.26 5.77 24.27
C ILE A 11 0.79 7.21 24.39
N ARG A 12 0.02 8.14 24.98
CA ARG A 12 0.45 9.53 25.19
C ARG A 12 1.68 9.66 26.08
N LEU A 13 1.72 8.96 27.21
CA LEU A 13 2.85 9.02 28.15
C LEU A 13 4.16 8.54 27.53
N ARG A 14 4.11 7.59 26.61
CA ARG A 14 5.32 7.03 25.97
C ARG A 14 5.71 7.79 24.70
N GLN A 15 4.78 8.42 24.01
CA GLN A 15 5.08 9.38 22.95
C GLN A 15 5.88 10.58 23.50
N GLN A 16 5.53 11.06 24.70
CA GLN A 16 6.28 12.11 25.40
C GLN A 16 7.69 11.70 25.80
N ARG A 17 7.95 10.39 25.96
CA ARG A 17 9.28 9.85 26.30
C ARG A 17 10.14 9.48 25.09
N GLY A 18 9.68 9.73 23.86
CA GLY A 18 10.43 9.42 22.64
C GLY A 18 10.59 7.93 22.32
N GLU A 19 9.78 7.07 22.91
CA GLU A 19 9.87 5.61 22.70
C GLU A 19 9.39 5.21 21.30
N SER A 20 10.15 4.31 20.65
CA SER A 20 9.95 3.92 19.25
C SER A 20 8.71 3.04 19.02
N THR A 21 8.33 2.85 17.75
CA THR A 21 7.20 2.02 17.29
C THR A 21 7.30 0.52 17.67
N ALA A 22 8.46 0.02 18.04
CA ALA A 22 8.61 -1.31 18.67
C ALA A 22 7.71 -1.47 19.91
N PHE A 23 7.37 -0.39 20.52
CA PHE A 23 6.45 -0.23 21.63
C PHE A 23 5.00 -0.69 21.34
N LEU A 24 4.47 -0.47 20.14
CA LEU A 24 3.09 -0.88 19.84
C LEU A 24 2.92 -2.41 19.88
N SER A 25 3.96 -3.18 19.55
CA SER A 25 3.94 -4.63 19.67
C SER A 25 4.02 -5.13 21.12
N GLU A 26 4.74 -4.39 21.98
CA GLU A 26 4.80 -4.69 23.42
C GLU A 26 3.51 -4.27 24.14
N LEU A 27 2.96 -3.12 23.79
CA LEU A 27 1.67 -2.66 24.30
C LEU A 27 0.53 -3.62 23.93
N ASN A 28 0.52 -4.15 22.72
CA ASN A 28 -0.40 -5.19 22.28
C ASN A 28 -0.27 -6.48 23.14
N ARG A 29 0.94 -6.88 23.52
CA ARG A 29 1.17 -8.02 24.42
C ARG A 29 0.65 -7.79 25.83
N GLN A 30 0.87 -6.58 26.37
CA GLN A 30 0.55 -6.26 27.76
C GLN A 30 -0.93 -5.93 27.99
N LEU A 31 -1.59 -5.24 27.04
CA LEU A 31 -2.95 -4.73 27.23
C LEU A 31 -4.04 -5.72 26.84
N LEU A 32 -3.77 -6.68 25.96
CA LEU A 32 -4.78 -7.61 25.46
C LEU A 32 -4.77 -8.95 26.17
N GLY A 33 -3.91 -9.16 27.18
CA GLY A 33 -3.88 -10.37 28.00
C GLY A 33 -3.73 -11.66 27.18
N HIS A 34 -3.20 -11.58 25.98
CA HIS A 34 -3.07 -12.73 25.10
C HIS A 34 -1.97 -13.64 25.59
N ARG A 35 -2.38 -14.82 26.03
CA ARG A 35 -1.54 -16.00 26.17
C ARG A 35 -0.77 -16.17 24.85
N PRO A 36 0.56 -16.35 24.86
CA PRO A 36 1.29 -16.64 23.63
C PRO A 36 0.61 -17.82 22.92
N PRO A 37 0.47 -17.80 21.59
CA PRO A 37 -0.01 -18.98 20.88
C PRO A 37 0.87 -20.16 21.27
N PRO A 38 0.30 -21.36 21.39
CA PRO A 38 1.09 -22.55 21.66
C PRO A 38 2.21 -22.61 20.61
N PRO A 39 3.42 -23.07 20.97
CA PRO A 39 4.53 -23.15 20.04
C PRO A 39 4.03 -23.90 18.81
N ALA A 40 4.25 -23.31 17.63
CA ALA A 40 3.88 -23.92 16.36
C ALA A 40 4.46 -25.34 16.36
N THR A 41 3.59 -26.32 16.30
CA THR A 41 3.99 -27.70 16.08
C THR A 41 4.80 -27.70 14.80
N THR A 42 6.06 -27.99 14.90
CA THR A 42 7.00 -28.05 13.78
C THR A 42 6.49 -29.16 12.86
N THR A 43 5.70 -28.78 11.88
CA THR A 43 5.32 -29.69 10.80
C THR A 43 6.62 -29.98 10.05
N ALA A 44 7.09 -31.20 10.18
CA ALA A 44 8.33 -31.65 9.55
C ALA A 44 8.34 -31.27 8.08
N MET A 45 9.47 -30.72 7.61
CA MET A 45 9.68 -30.41 6.19
C MET A 45 9.36 -31.65 5.34
N PRO A 46 8.61 -31.49 4.24
CA PRO A 46 8.30 -32.61 3.35
C PRO A 46 9.59 -33.27 2.86
N THR A 47 9.65 -34.59 2.95
CA THR A 47 10.80 -35.38 2.49
C THR A 47 11.01 -35.23 0.97
N GLU A 48 12.24 -35.48 0.51
CA GLU A 48 12.62 -35.41 -0.92
C GLU A 48 11.67 -36.29 -1.78
N ALA A 49 11.22 -37.44 -1.29
CA ALA A 49 10.28 -38.31 -1.97
C ALA A 49 8.88 -37.66 -2.16
N GLN A 50 8.42 -36.90 -1.19
CA GLN A 50 7.14 -36.16 -1.30
C GLN A 50 7.24 -34.98 -2.31
N ARG A 51 8.40 -34.34 -2.43
CA ARG A 51 8.65 -33.32 -3.45
C ARG A 51 8.68 -33.89 -4.86
N GLN A 52 9.27 -35.06 -5.06
CA GLN A 52 9.34 -35.74 -6.36
C GLN A 52 7.97 -36.25 -6.84
N SER A 53 7.10 -36.70 -5.93
CA SER A 53 5.72 -37.13 -6.26
C SER A 53 4.88 -35.96 -6.80
N VAL A 54 5.00 -34.76 -6.23
CA VAL A 54 4.29 -33.55 -6.69
C VAL A 54 4.78 -33.12 -8.07
N VAL A 55 6.07 -33.26 -8.37
CA VAL A 55 6.65 -32.91 -9.69
C VAL A 55 6.20 -33.91 -10.77
N GLN A 56 6.07 -35.19 -10.45
CA GLN A 56 5.58 -36.20 -11.41
C GLN A 56 4.09 -36.04 -11.72
N HIS A 57 3.26 -35.69 -10.72
CA HIS A 57 1.84 -35.40 -10.94
C HIS A 57 1.61 -34.18 -11.84
N PHE A 58 2.46 -33.17 -11.72
CA PHE A 58 2.42 -31.97 -12.58
C PHE A 58 2.86 -32.24 -14.04
N LYS A 59 3.76 -33.20 -14.26
CA LYS A 59 4.19 -33.58 -15.64
C LYS A 59 3.15 -34.42 -16.37
N GLN A 60 2.32 -35.18 -15.67
CA GLN A 60 1.29 -36.01 -16.30
C GLN A 60 0.03 -35.22 -16.69
N THR A 61 -0.25 -34.08 -16.02
CA THR A 61 -1.42 -33.22 -16.36
C THR A 61 -1.17 -32.24 -17.52
N THR A 62 0.07 -32.03 -17.93
CA THR A 62 0.42 -31.13 -19.05
C THR A 62 0.52 -31.83 -20.42
N ALA A 63 0.42 -33.18 -20.48
CA ALA A 63 0.53 -33.94 -21.72
C ALA A 63 -0.80 -34.21 -22.46
N ALA A 64 -1.95 -33.81 -21.89
CA ALA A 64 -3.27 -34.15 -22.40
C ALA A 64 -4.06 -33.00 -23.05
N SER A 65 -3.42 -31.89 -23.43
CA SER A 65 -4.11 -30.75 -24.06
C SER A 65 -3.31 -30.13 -25.20
N VAL A 66 -3.09 -30.90 -26.27
CA VAL A 66 -2.71 -30.34 -27.59
C VAL A 66 -3.39 -31.14 -28.66
N ALA A 67 -4.60 -30.77 -29.08
CA ALA A 67 -5.19 -31.03 -30.40
C ALA A 67 -6.47 -30.21 -30.58
N ALA A 68 -6.40 -29.10 -31.31
CA ALA A 68 -7.51 -28.52 -32.04
C ALA A 68 -6.98 -27.86 -33.30
N PRO A 69 -7.71 -27.96 -34.45
CA PRO A 69 -7.14 -27.77 -35.79
C PRO A 69 -7.10 -26.30 -36.22
N ALA A 70 -6.12 -25.99 -37.08
CA ALA A 70 -5.90 -24.70 -37.70
C ALA A 70 -6.99 -24.34 -38.73
N ALA A 71 -7.50 -23.11 -38.67
CA ALA A 71 -8.30 -22.48 -39.74
C ALA A 71 -7.36 -21.69 -40.69
N PRO A 72 -7.72 -21.54 -41.98
CA PRO A 72 -6.82 -21.06 -43.02
C PRO A 72 -6.65 -19.53 -43.00
N ALA A 73 -5.42 -19.09 -43.27
CA ALA A 73 -5.01 -17.70 -43.41
C ALA A 73 -5.61 -17.04 -44.69
N GLN A 74 -6.10 -15.81 -44.56
CA GLN A 74 -6.42 -14.92 -45.65
C GLN A 74 -5.23 -13.98 -45.98
N PRO A 75 -5.03 -13.57 -47.24
CA PRO A 75 -3.86 -12.80 -47.63
C PRO A 75 -3.97 -11.32 -47.29
N VAL A 76 -2.90 -10.79 -46.71
CA VAL A 76 -2.75 -9.37 -46.39
C VAL A 76 -2.28 -8.60 -47.62
N VAL A 77 -3.06 -7.61 -48.03
CA VAL A 77 -2.74 -6.70 -49.14
C VAL A 77 -1.75 -5.64 -48.64
N ALA A 78 -0.65 -5.46 -49.35
CA ALA A 78 0.37 -4.46 -49.10
C ALA A 78 -0.11 -3.06 -49.46
N ALA A 79 0.11 -2.06 -48.56
CA ALA A 79 -0.05 -0.64 -48.82
C ALA A 79 1.30 0.01 -49.19
N PRO A 80 1.36 1.04 -50.04
CA PRO A 80 2.57 1.54 -50.66
C PRO A 80 3.40 2.46 -49.76
N ALA A 81 4.71 2.46 -50.02
CA ALA A 81 5.72 3.28 -49.40
C ALA A 81 5.49 4.79 -49.59
N ALA A 82 5.56 5.56 -48.53
CA ALA A 82 5.61 7.02 -48.56
C ALA A 82 7.03 7.53 -48.42
N THR A 83 7.35 8.44 -49.30
CA THR A 83 8.61 9.10 -49.66
C THR A 83 9.25 9.85 -48.47
N ALA A 84 10.59 9.73 -48.37
CA ALA A 84 11.43 10.47 -47.44
C ALA A 84 11.43 11.98 -47.72
N ALA A 85 11.11 12.80 -46.72
CA ALA A 85 11.32 14.25 -46.74
C ALA A 85 12.57 14.60 -45.91
N GLN A 86 13.48 15.35 -46.55
CA GLN A 86 14.75 15.81 -46.04
C GLN A 86 14.59 16.87 -44.95
N SER A 87 15.37 16.73 -43.88
CA SER A 87 15.53 17.79 -42.83
C SER A 87 16.48 18.87 -43.29
N PRO A 88 16.21 20.16 -43.00
CA PRO A 88 17.19 21.22 -43.21
C PRO A 88 18.23 21.27 -42.09
N GLN A 89 19.50 21.29 -42.46
CA GLN A 89 20.64 21.58 -41.61
C GLN A 89 20.65 23.04 -41.22
N VAL A 90 20.64 23.35 -39.90
CA VAL A 90 20.90 24.66 -39.35
C VAL A 90 22.33 24.68 -38.81
N THR A 91 23.18 25.51 -39.45
CA THR A 91 24.58 25.78 -39.07
C THR A 91 24.63 26.52 -37.73
N ALA A 92 25.35 25.97 -36.76
CA ALA A 92 25.67 26.62 -35.51
C ALA A 92 26.84 27.58 -35.65
N LYS A 93 26.68 28.81 -35.14
CA LYS A 93 27.75 29.77 -34.91
C LYS A 93 27.98 29.91 -33.41
N PRO A 94 29.19 29.83 -32.88
CA PRO A 94 29.41 29.94 -31.45
C PRO A 94 29.69 31.39 -31.06
N SER A 95 29.01 31.92 -30.06
CA SER A 95 29.51 33.04 -29.27
C SER A 95 28.66 33.25 -28.00
N GLY A 96 29.34 33.43 -26.90
CA GLY A 96 28.73 33.92 -25.66
C GLY A 96 29.00 33.03 -24.46
N SER A 97 29.98 33.40 -23.65
CA SER A 97 30.25 32.87 -22.33
C SER A 97 29.03 33.02 -21.42
N ALA A 98 28.24 31.95 -21.25
CA ALA A 98 27.18 31.92 -20.27
C ALA A 98 27.79 31.51 -18.92
N GLN A 99 27.79 32.43 -17.97
CA GLN A 99 28.01 32.14 -16.56
C GLN A 99 26.99 31.09 -16.08
N PRO A 100 27.35 30.18 -15.17
CA PRO A 100 26.40 29.18 -14.64
C PRO A 100 25.30 29.96 -13.88
N MET A 101 24.08 29.91 -14.40
CA MET A 101 22.89 30.41 -13.73
C MET A 101 22.70 29.58 -12.47
N ARG A 102 23.01 30.16 -11.31
CA ARG A 102 22.63 29.60 -10.01
C ARG A 102 21.11 29.47 -10.01
N LEU A 103 20.63 28.26 -10.19
CA LEU A 103 19.26 27.89 -9.84
C LEU A 103 19.13 28.11 -8.33
N THR A 104 18.64 29.29 -7.96
CA THR A 104 18.10 29.53 -6.62
C THR A 104 16.93 28.54 -6.45
N ARG A 105 17.15 27.52 -5.64
CA ARG A 105 16.06 26.70 -5.15
C ARG A 105 14.99 27.64 -4.58
N PRO A 106 13.69 27.50 -4.96
CA PRO A 106 12.64 28.18 -4.24
C PRO A 106 12.81 27.80 -2.78
N GLY A 107 12.95 28.78 -1.89
CA GLY A 107 13.22 28.56 -0.49
C GLY A 107 12.23 27.58 0.08
N LEU A 108 12.72 26.46 0.60
CA LEU A 108 11.99 25.69 1.60
C LEU A 108 11.61 26.70 2.68
N ALA A 109 10.31 26.92 2.89
CA ALA A 109 9.82 27.73 3.97
C ALA A 109 10.55 27.27 5.23
N LYS A 110 11.19 28.21 5.94
CA LYS A 110 11.87 27.97 7.20
C LYS A 110 10.88 27.27 8.11
N ASP A 111 11.37 26.30 8.86
CA ASP A 111 10.58 25.52 9.83
C ASP A 111 10.16 26.47 10.97
N ASP A 112 9.00 27.15 10.78
CA ASP A 112 8.56 28.27 11.62
C ASP A 112 7.86 27.76 12.90
N GLY A 113 8.53 26.91 13.66
CA GLY A 113 8.10 26.51 15.01
C GLY A 113 7.59 25.05 15.12
N PRO A 114 7.34 24.61 16.35
CA PRO A 114 6.88 23.26 16.64
C PRO A 114 5.48 22.99 16.06
N PHE A 115 5.28 21.80 15.51
CA PHE A 115 3.96 21.36 15.08
C PHE A 115 3.06 21.08 16.29
N PRO A 116 1.75 21.40 16.19
CA PRO A 116 0.81 21.02 17.24
C PRO A 116 0.77 19.49 17.40
N PRO A 117 0.52 18.99 18.62
CA PRO A 117 0.37 17.56 18.82
C PRO A 117 -0.76 17.00 17.96
N ALA A 118 -0.65 15.75 17.58
CA ALA A 118 -1.73 15.07 16.86
C ALA A 118 -2.99 15.04 17.75
N PRO A 119 -4.19 15.34 17.19
CA PRO A 119 -5.42 15.31 17.96
C PRO A 119 -5.73 13.89 18.46
N ASP A 120 -6.34 13.78 19.63
CA ASP A 120 -6.85 12.51 20.10
C ASP A 120 -8.16 12.19 19.38
N VAL A 121 -8.09 11.25 18.45
CA VAL A 121 -9.25 10.79 17.68
C VAL A 121 -9.71 9.39 18.10
N SER A 122 -9.25 8.87 19.23
CA SER A 122 -9.52 7.50 19.67
C SER A 122 -11.00 7.18 19.83
N CYS A 123 -11.82 8.16 20.23
CA CYS A 123 -13.26 8.06 20.39
C CYS A 123 -14.07 8.75 19.30
N ALA A 124 -13.44 9.31 18.27
CA ALA A 124 -14.11 10.08 17.23
C ALA A 124 -15.09 9.24 16.41
N SER A 125 -16.25 9.80 16.04
CA SER A 125 -17.11 9.26 14.98
C SER A 125 -16.43 9.38 13.62
N TRP A 126 -17.06 8.86 12.55
CA TRP A 126 -16.56 9.04 11.18
C TRP A 126 -16.47 10.51 10.79
N GLU A 127 -17.48 11.30 11.12
CA GLU A 127 -17.56 12.73 10.81
C GLU A 127 -16.46 13.48 11.55
N GLN A 128 -16.33 13.24 12.86
CA GLN A 128 -15.29 13.85 13.69
C GLN A 128 -13.88 13.47 13.22
N LEU A 129 -13.68 12.20 12.85
CA LEU A 129 -12.39 11.73 12.31
C LEU A 129 -12.00 12.46 11.03
N ARG A 130 -12.95 12.60 10.10
CA ARG A 130 -12.72 13.33 8.84
C ARG A 130 -12.43 14.79 9.09
N GLU A 131 -13.24 15.43 9.93
CA GLU A 131 -13.06 16.83 10.32
C GLU A 131 -11.67 17.08 10.91
N CYS A 132 -11.27 16.30 11.93
CA CYS A 132 -9.95 16.40 12.54
C CYS A 132 -8.83 16.15 11.51
N CYS A 133 -9.03 15.20 10.59
CA CYS A 133 -8.05 14.87 9.57
C CYS A 133 -7.90 16.00 8.55
N MET A 134 -9.00 16.60 8.09
CA MET A 134 -9.01 17.70 7.11
C MET A 134 -8.28 18.94 7.65
N HIS A 135 -8.41 19.25 8.93
CA HIS A 135 -7.78 20.40 9.58
C HIS A 135 -6.44 20.07 10.26
N CYS A 136 -5.94 18.86 10.12
CA CYS A 136 -4.71 18.42 10.79
C CYS A 136 -3.49 19.24 10.36
N ALA A 137 -2.72 19.73 11.34
CA ALA A 137 -1.46 20.45 11.15
C ALA A 137 -0.29 19.83 11.96
N SER A 138 -0.40 18.56 12.38
CA SER A 138 0.48 17.93 13.38
C SER A 138 1.83 17.46 12.84
N CYS A 139 2.12 17.67 11.56
CA CYS A 139 3.44 17.38 10.98
C CYS A 139 3.71 18.26 9.76
N ARG A 140 4.98 18.27 9.33
CA ARG A 140 5.45 19.10 8.20
C ARG A 140 4.73 18.84 6.87
N LEU A 141 4.11 17.68 6.67
CA LEU A 141 3.39 17.38 5.45
C LEU A 141 2.15 18.27 5.27
N SER A 142 1.60 18.81 6.35
CA SER A 142 0.47 19.74 6.28
C SER A 142 0.80 21.05 5.53
N ARG A 143 2.06 21.45 5.50
CA ARG A 143 2.51 22.69 4.86
C ARG A 143 2.68 22.57 3.33
N THR A 144 2.76 21.35 2.80
CA THR A 144 3.11 21.09 1.39
C THR A 144 2.02 20.35 0.61
N ARG A 145 1.03 19.78 1.30
CA ARG A 145 -0.11 19.13 0.65
C ARG A 145 -1.01 20.16 -0.04
N LYS A 146 -1.67 19.75 -1.10
CA LYS A 146 -2.82 20.46 -1.66
C LYS A 146 -4.11 20.02 -0.96
N ASN A 147 -4.32 18.72 -0.85
CA ASN A 147 -5.48 18.12 -0.21
C ASN A 147 -5.06 17.09 0.85
N VAL A 148 -5.97 16.87 1.81
CA VAL A 148 -5.89 15.73 2.71
C VAL A 148 -6.55 14.54 2.03
N VAL A 149 -5.87 13.39 2.02
CA VAL A 149 -6.36 12.16 1.42
C VAL A 149 -6.74 11.20 2.55
N VAL A 150 -7.99 11.23 2.97
CA VAL A 150 -8.44 10.52 4.18
C VAL A 150 -8.63 9.04 3.90
N GLU A 151 -9.55 8.72 2.98
CA GLU A 151 -9.92 7.35 2.61
C GLU A 151 -10.68 7.29 1.29
N ASP A 152 -10.96 6.06 0.83
CA ASP A 152 -11.89 5.75 -0.26
C ASP A 152 -12.54 4.37 -0.05
N GLY A 153 -13.69 4.17 -0.66
CA GLY A 153 -14.44 2.93 -0.58
C GLY A 153 -15.44 2.87 0.57
N LEU A 154 -15.85 1.66 0.95
CA LEU A 154 -16.96 1.42 1.87
C LEU A 154 -16.50 1.32 3.32
N PRO A 155 -16.97 2.18 4.24
CA PRO A 155 -16.61 2.14 5.67
C PRO A 155 -16.98 0.85 6.41
N THR A 156 -17.89 0.06 5.88
CA THR A 156 -18.31 -1.24 6.45
C THR A 156 -17.72 -2.43 5.70
N ALA A 157 -16.70 -2.21 4.86
CA ALA A 157 -16.10 -3.26 4.05
C ALA A 157 -15.36 -4.30 4.91
N PRO A 158 -15.49 -5.59 4.61
CA PRO A 158 -14.75 -6.64 5.30
C PRO A 158 -13.28 -6.71 4.90
N LEU A 159 -12.87 -6.01 3.85
CA LEU A 159 -11.50 -5.97 3.34
C LEU A 159 -10.98 -4.53 3.34
N MET A 160 -9.86 -4.31 4.04
CA MET A 160 -9.18 -3.02 4.10
C MET A 160 -7.80 -3.11 3.47
N PHE A 161 -7.49 -2.18 2.56
CA PHE A 161 -6.15 -1.97 2.01
C PHE A 161 -5.48 -0.78 2.68
N ILE A 162 -4.23 -0.94 3.10
CA ILE A 162 -3.43 0.13 3.71
C ILE A 162 -2.16 0.31 2.91
N GLY A 163 -2.00 1.49 2.31
CA GLY A 163 -0.80 1.90 1.57
C GLY A 163 0.10 2.82 2.38
N GLU A 164 1.06 3.41 1.70
CA GLU A 164 2.10 4.28 2.27
C GLU A 164 1.58 5.70 2.50
N GLY A 165 1.25 6.40 1.44
CA GLY A 165 0.85 7.81 1.45
C GLY A 165 0.40 8.27 0.06
N PRO A 166 -0.20 9.49 -0.03
CA PRO A 166 -0.65 10.05 -1.30
C PRO A 166 0.52 10.38 -2.24
N GLY A 167 0.35 10.12 -3.53
CA GLY A 167 1.15 10.65 -4.63
C GLY A 167 0.61 11.99 -5.14
N ALA A 168 1.10 12.43 -6.30
CA ALA A 168 0.70 13.71 -6.90
C ALA A 168 -0.77 13.73 -7.32
N ASP A 169 -1.23 12.66 -7.96
CA ASP A 169 -2.60 12.55 -8.44
C ASP A 169 -3.60 12.45 -7.28
N GLU A 170 -3.21 11.75 -6.21
CA GLU A 170 -4.00 11.62 -4.99
C GLU A 170 -4.11 12.95 -4.24
N ASP A 171 -3.00 13.70 -4.16
CA ASP A 171 -2.96 15.03 -3.54
C ASP A 171 -3.80 16.05 -4.31
N GLU A 172 -3.86 15.92 -5.65
CA GLU A 172 -4.71 16.76 -6.49
C GLU A 172 -6.20 16.46 -6.32
N GLN A 173 -6.56 15.17 -6.24
CA GLN A 173 -7.96 14.72 -6.25
C GLN A 173 -8.54 14.50 -4.84
N GLY A 174 -7.72 14.46 -3.79
CA GLY A 174 -8.16 14.19 -2.43
C GLY A 174 -8.59 12.74 -2.18
N LYS A 175 -8.30 11.80 -3.10
CA LYS A 175 -8.68 10.38 -3.00
C LYS A 175 -7.44 9.48 -3.06
N PRO A 176 -7.35 8.40 -2.25
CA PRO A 176 -6.22 7.49 -2.28
C PRO A 176 -6.25 6.60 -3.52
N PHE A 177 -5.07 6.27 -4.03
CA PHE A 177 -4.90 5.32 -5.13
C PHE A 177 -5.71 5.65 -6.40
N VAL A 178 -5.55 6.86 -6.93
CA VAL A 178 -6.12 7.32 -8.21
C VAL A 178 -5.10 7.38 -9.34
N GLY A 179 -3.81 7.58 -9.05
CA GLY A 179 -2.73 7.57 -10.03
C GLY A 179 -2.45 6.18 -10.59
N LYS A 180 -1.36 6.01 -11.34
CA LYS A 180 -0.99 4.74 -12.02
C LYS A 180 -0.97 3.54 -11.07
N ALA A 181 -0.39 3.70 -9.88
CA ALA A 181 -0.37 2.64 -8.85
C ALA A 181 -1.78 2.30 -8.35
N GLY A 182 -2.64 3.31 -8.22
CA GLY A 182 -4.03 3.15 -7.84
C GLY A 182 -4.86 2.44 -8.90
N GLN A 183 -4.66 2.75 -10.18
CA GLN A 183 -5.29 2.04 -11.28
C GLN A 183 -4.92 0.56 -11.31
N LEU A 184 -3.65 0.23 -11.00
CA LEU A 184 -3.24 -1.16 -10.85
C LEU A 184 -3.92 -1.82 -9.64
N LEU A 185 -4.03 -1.13 -8.50
CA LEU A 185 -4.75 -1.63 -7.33
C LEU A 185 -6.24 -1.88 -7.66
N THR A 186 -6.88 -0.97 -8.38
CA THR A 186 -8.27 -1.14 -8.82
C THR A 186 -8.45 -2.41 -9.67
N LYS A 187 -7.54 -2.66 -10.62
CA LYS A 187 -7.54 -3.92 -11.40
C LYS A 187 -7.34 -5.16 -10.53
N MET A 188 -6.52 -5.07 -9.50
CA MET A 188 -6.32 -6.17 -8.53
C MET A 188 -7.61 -6.43 -7.72
N ILE A 189 -8.26 -5.38 -7.23
CA ILE A 189 -9.54 -5.44 -6.52
C ILE A 189 -10.61 -6.09 -7.41
N GLN A 190 -10.72 -5.65 -8.66
CA GLN A 190 -11.67 -6.22 -9.64
C GLN A 190 -11.37 -7.70 -9.91
N ALA A 191 -10.09 -8.09 -10.04
CA ALA A 191 -9.70 -9.49 -10.20
C ALA A 191 -10.05 -10.36 -8.99
N MET A 192 -10.18 -9.77 -7.80
CA MET A 192 -10.69 -10.45 -6.60
C MET A 192 -12.23 -10.58 -6.58
N GLY A 193 -12.93 -10.11 -7.61
CA GLY A 193 -14.41 -10.04 -7.66
C GLY A 193 -14.97 -8.97 -6.73
N ARG A 194 -14.20 -7.93 -6.42
CA ARG A 194 -14.59 -6.81 -5.58
C ARG A 194 -14.56 -5.49 -6.35
N ASP A 195 -15.18 -4.47 -5.75
CA ASP A 195 -15.27 -3.16 -6.38
C ASP A 195 -15.09 -2.07 -5.30
N ARG A 196 -14.23 -1.07 -5.58
CA ARG A 196 -13.96 0.02 -4.65
C ARG A 196 -15.11 1.04 -4.57
N GLU A 197 -15.99 1.05 -5.57
CA GLU A 197 -17.16 1.94 -5.64
C GLU A 197 -18.43 1.26 -5.12
N SER A 198 -18.36 -0.03 -4.80
CA SER A 198 -19.53 -0.79 -4.35
C SER A 198 -20.02 -0.35 -2.97
N THR A 199 -21.32 -0.20 -2.84
CA THR A 199 -21.99 -0.01 -1.55
C THR A 199 -22.38 -1.33 -0.87
N ASP A 200 -22.21 -2.46 -1.56
CA ASP A 200 -22.46 -3.80 -1.03
C ASP A 200 -21.24 -4.27 -0.20
N PRO A 201 -21.39 -4.54 1.11
CA PRO A 201 -20.29 -5.07 1.92
C PRO A 201 -19.67 -6.36 1.40
N ALA A 202 -20.43 -7.19 0.69
CA ALA A 202 -19.90 -8.42 0.08
C ALA A 202 -18.91 -8.14 -1.05
N LYS A 203 -18.97 -6.98 -1.68
CA LYS A 203 -18.11 -6.58 -2.82
C LYS A 203 -17.19 -5.41 -2.48
N GLY A 204 -17.60 -4.55 -1.56
CA GLY A 204 -16.87 -3.34 -1.19
C GLY A 204 -15.52 -3.61 -0.58
N VAL A 205 -14.65 -2.62 -0.69
CA VAL A 205 -13.34 -2.54 -0.03
C VAL A 205 -13.19 -1.18 0.64
N TYR A 206 -12.31 -1.07 1.62
CA TYR A 206 -11.91 0.19 2.21
C TYR A 206 -10.42 0.43 1.94
N ILE A 207 -10.05 1.63 1.54
CA ILE A 207 -8.69 1.98 1.12
C ILE A 207 -8.22 3.20 1.91
N ALA A 208 -7.08 3.08 2.57
CA ALA A 208 -6.43 4.17 3.29
C ALA A 208 -4.91 4.09 3.16
N ASN A 209 -4.21 5.13 3.61
CA ASN A 209 -2.77 5.18 3.70
C ASN A 209 -2.32 5.39 5.14
N VAL A 210 -1.04 5.09 5.43
CA VAL A 210 -0.39 5.41 6.71
C VAL A 210 -0.43 6.92 6.95
N VAL A 211 0.06 7.73 5.99
CA VAL A 211 -0.04 9.19 6.05
C VAL A 211 -1.14 9.71 5.14
N LYS A 212 -1.81 10.79 5.58
CA LYS A 212 -2.94 11.40 4.86
C LYS A 212 -2.55 12.57 3.97
N CYS A 213 -1.29 12.96 4.01
CA CYS A 213 -0.74 14.10 3.28
C CYS A 213 0.43 13.62 2.41
N ARG A 214 0.57 14.20 1.23
CA ARG A 214 1.63 13.86 0.28
C ARG A 214 3.01 14.31 0.81
N PRO A 215 3.99 13.40 0.91
CA PRO A 215 5.38 13.79 1.16
C PRO A 215 5.99 14.53 -0.05
N PRO A 216 6.83 15.54 0.15
CA PRO A 216 7.50 16.26 -0.93
C PRO A 216 8.20 15.31 -1.91
N GLN A 217 8.01 15.52 -3.21
CA GLN A 217 8.59 14.71 -4.29
C GLN A 217 8.24 13.21 -4.21
N ASN A 218 7.14 12.85 -3.56
CA ASN A 218 6.70 11.47 -3.32
C ASN A 218 7.78 10.60 -2.61
N ARG A 219 8.60 11.21 -1.72
CA ARG A 219 9.51 10.42 -0.89
C ARG A 219 8.73 9.58 0.12
N ASN A 220 9.38 8.58 0.70
CA ASN A 220 8.77 7.87 1.82
C ASN A 220 8.52 8.84 2.99
N PRO A 221 7.41 8.66 3.74
CA PRO A 221 7.17 9.39 4.97
C PRO A 221 8.29 9.18 5.98
N GLN A 222 8.65 10.22 6.73
CA GLN A 222 9.58 10.09 7.84
C GLN A 222 8.89 9.42 9.04
N PRO A 223 9.64 8.81 9.96
CA PRO A 223 9.06 8.14 11.13
C PRO A 223 8.20 9.05 12.01
N ASP A 224 8.56 10.34 12.14
CA ASP A 224 7.78 11.33 12.89
C ASP A 224 6.46 11.69 12.18
N GLU A 225 6.48 11.79 10.84
CA GLU A 225 5.29 12.02 10.02
C GLU A 225 4.31 10.84 10.12
N SER A 226 4.81 9.62 10.04
CA SER A 226 4.01 8.40 10.23
C SER A 226 3.42 8.33 11.64
N ARG A 227 4.21 8.62 12.67
CA ARG A 227 3.73 8.64 14.06
C ARG A 227 2.63 9.67 14.28
N ALA A 228 2.81 10.89 13.78
CA ALA A 228 1.80 11.94 13.91
C ALA A 228 0.47 11.57 13.23
N CYS A 229 0.50 10.74 12.18
CA CYS A 229 -0.66 10.34 11.42
C CYS A 229 -1.29 9.01 11.89
N MET A 230 -0.59 8.25 12.74
CA MET A 230 -0.99 6.90 13.15
C MET A 230 -2.34 6.86 13.87
N GLY A 231 -2.65 7.85 14.69
CA GLY A 231 -3.94 7.93 15.40
C GLY A 231 -5.14 7.85 14.47
N TYR A 232 -5.09 8.53 13.32
CA TYR A 232 -6.13 8.46 12.30
C TYR A 232 -6.28 7.07 11.71
N LEU A 233 -5.17 6.41 11.34
CA LEU A 233 -5.21 5.05 10.79
C LEU A 233 -5.77 4.04 11.78
N LEU A 234 -5.33 4.08 13.03
CA LEU A 234 -5.83 3.20 14.09
C LEU A 234 -7.33 3.40 14.31
N ARG A 235 -7.80 4.64 14.29
CA ARG A 235 -9.23 4.93 14.41
C ARG A 235 -10.01 4.42 13.19
N GLN A 236 -9.49 4.58 11.98
CA GLN A 236 -10.09 4.00 10.77
C GLN A 236 -10.24 2.48 10.91
N ILE A 237 -9.19 1.77 11.33
CA ILE A 237 -9.27 0.31 11.56
C ILE A 237 -10.35 -0.03 12.58
N ALA A 238 -10.44 0.72 13.68
CA ALA A 238 -11.43 0.50 14.73
C ALA A 238 -12.88 0.79 14.29
N LEU A 239 -13.09 1.72 13.37
CA LEU A 239 -14.39 2.06 12.82
C LEU A 239 -14.83 1.09 11.71
N VAL A 240 -13.94 0.75 10.78
CA VAL A 240 -14.20 -0.19 9.68
C VAL A 240 -14.45 -1.60 10.21
N LYS A 241 -13.69 -2.03 11.23
CA LYS A 241 -13.70 -3.40 11.77
C LYS A 241 -13.53 -4.46 10.67
N PRO A 242 -12.50 -4.36 9.84
CA PRO A 242 -12.34 -5.27 8.70
C PRO A 242 -12.13 -6.71 9.17
N LYS A 243 -12.59 -7.69 8.39
CA LYS A 243 -12.26 -9.11 8.60
C LYS A 243 -10.82 -9.42 8.20
N VAL A 244 -10.27 -8.68 7.22
CA VAL A 244 -8.89 -8.83 6.73
C VAL A 244 -8.32 -7.47 6.36
N ILE A 245 -7.05 -7.27 6.72
CA ILE A 245 -6.24 -6.12 6.26
C ILE A 245 -5.18 -6.60 5.28
N VAL A 246 -4.99 -5.89 4.18
CA VAL A 246 -3.88 -6.06 3.24
C VAL A 246 -2.94 -4.86 3.35
N LEU A 247 -1.67 -5.11 3.70
CA LEU A 247 -0.64 -4.07 3.73
C LEU A 247 0.09 -4.01 2.40
N LEU A 248 0.08 -2.84 1.79
CA LEU A 248 0.72 -2.58 0.51
C LEU A 248 2.10 -1.94 0.73
N GLY A 249 3.15 -2.77 0.66
CA GLY A 249 4.54 -2.31 0.72
C GLY A 249 5.15 -2.22 2.11
N ASN A 250 6.40 -1.76 2.13
CA ASN A 250 7.24 -1.77 3.33
C ASN A 250 6.79 -0.73 4.37
N VAL A 251 6.40 0.46 3.93
CA VAL A 251 5.99 1.56 4.84
C VAL A 251 4.76 1.17 5.65
N ALA A 252 3.75 0.56 5.00
CA ALA A 252 2.56 0.07 5.70
C ALA A 252 2.89 -1.06 6.68
N LEU A 253 3.79 -1.98 6.30
CA LEU A 253 4.28 -3.04 7.18
C LEU A 253 5.00 -2.48 8.40
N GLU A 254 5.94 -1.56 8.19
CA GLU A 254 6.75 -0.93 9.23
C GLU A 254 5.90 -0.07 10.18
N ALA A 255 4.91 0.63 9.65
CA ALA A 255 3.99 1.44 10.43
C ALA A 255 3.20 0.63 11.48
N LEU A 256 2.73 -0.59 11.12
CA LEU A 256 1.94 -1.42 12.02
C LEU A 256 2.78 -2.32 12.93
N TYR A 257 3.96 -2.75 12.47
CA TYR A 257 4.75 -3.76 13.20
C TYR A 257 6.12 -3.26 13.69
N GLY A 258 6.49 -2.02 13.36
CA GLY A 258 7.80 -1.45 13.73
C GLY A 258 8.99 -2.09 13.00
N GLN A 259 8.74 -3.01 12.09
CA GLN A 259 9.77 -3.75 11.34
C GLN A 259 9.41 -3.82 9.87
N GLY A 260 10.36 -3.48 9.01
CA GLY A 260 10.25 -3.61 7.57
C GLY A 260 10.62 -5.02 7.04
N GLY A 261 10.95 -5.09 5.76
CA GLY A 261 11.37 -6.34 5.10
C GLY A 261 10.25 -7.03 4.34
N ILE A 262 9.50 -6.26 3.56
CA ILE A 262 8.33 -6.71 2.80
C ILE A 262 8.60 -7.93 1.92
N THR A 263 9.81 -8.08 1.37
CA THR A 263 10.18 -9.22 0.52
C THR A 263 10.06 -10.57 1.26
N ARG A 264 10.40 -10.58 2.55
CA ARG A 264 10.28 -11.77 3.43
C ARG A 264 8.91 -11.86 4.09
N ALA A 265 8.27 -10.73 4.36
CA ALA A 265 7.00 -10.68 5.08
C ALA A 265 5.79 -10.97 4.19
N ARG A 266 5.88 -10.69 2.86
CA ARG A 266 4.76 -10.89 1.95
C ARG A 266 4.31 -12.35 1.90
N GLY A 267 3.01 -12.54 1.77
CA GLY A 267 2.42 -13.88 1.66
C GLY A 267 2.39 -14.66 2.98
N VAL A 268 2.85 -14.08 4.09
CA VAL A 268 2.82 -14.69 5.42
C VAL A 268 1.79 -13.97 6.28
N TRP A 269 0.79 -14.69 6.73
CA TRP A 269 -0.24 -14.15 7.60
C TRP A 269 0.34 -13.61 8.91
N ARG A 270 -0.14 -12.45 9.28
CA ARG A 270 0.11 -11.80 10.57
C ARG A 270 -1.22 -11.44 11.21
N GLU A 271 -1.18 -10.88 12.41
CA GLU A 271 -2.34 -10.39 13.12
C GLU A 271 -2.08 -8.99 13.67
N PHE A 272 -3.09 -8.15 13.63
CA PHE A 272 -3.09 -6.84 14.26
C PHE A 272 -4.42 -6.62 15.00
N ASN A 273 -4.38 -6.53 16.32
CA ASN A 273 -5.56 -6.39 17.20
C ASN A 273 -6.66 -7.42 16.89
N GLY A 274 -6.29 -8.69 16.71
CA GLY A 274 -7.23 -9.78 16.40
C GLY A 274 -7.65 -9.84 14.92
N VAL A 275 -7.23 -8.89 14.08
CA VAL A 275 -7.55 -8.87 12.65
C VAL A 275 -6.42 -9.54 11.86
N PRO A 276 -6.71 -10.54 11.02
CA PRO A 276 -5.75 -11.12 10.10
C PRO A 276 -5.20 -10.09 9.10
N VAL A 277 -3.88 -10.09 8.92
CA VAL A 277 -3.16 -9.14 8.08
C VAL A 277 -2.30 -9.88 7.06
N MET A 278 -2.44 -9.51 5.78
CA MET A 278 -1.63 -10.02 4.67
C MET A 278 -0.73 -8.91 4.11
N PRO A 279 0.58 -8.95 4.38
CA PRO A 279 1.53 -8.07 3.70
C PRO A 279 1.75 -8.52 2.26
N THR A 280 1.80 -7.57 1.32
CA THR A 280 2.14 -7.81 -0.08
C THR A 280 2.91 -6.63 -0.68
N PHE A 281 3.41 -6.76 -1.91
CA PHE A 281 4.10 -5.66 -2.58
C PHE A 281 3.15 -4.49 -2.89
N HIS A 282 3.68 -3.27 -2.78
CA HIS A 282 2.97 -2.07 -3.19
C HIS A 282 2.79 -2.06 -4.73
N PRO A 283 1.63 -1.62 -5.26
CA PRO A 283 1.43 -1.55 -6.72
C PRO A 283 2.49 -0.72 -7.44
N ALA A 284 2.95 0.39 -6.86
CA ALA A 284 4.04 1.20 -7.43
C ALA A 284 5.37 0.42 -7.57
N PHE A 285 5.63 -0.56 -6.70
CA PHE A 285 6.79 -1.44 -6.84
C PHE A 285 6.69 -2.30 -8.11
N LEU A 286 5.52 -2.83 -8.41
CA LEU A 286 5.30 -3.64 -9.62
C LEU A 286 5.50 -2.81 -10.89
N LEU A 287 5.03 -1.56 -10.90
CA LEU A 287 5.15 -0.67 -12.06
C LEU A 287 6.62 -0.36 -12.43
N ARG A 288 7.57 -0.48 -11.49
CA ARG A 288 9.00 -0.33 -11.79
C ARG A 288 9.53 -1.42 -12.73
N PHE A 289 8.83 -2.54 -12.82
CA PHE A 289 9.18 -3.67 -13.69
C PHE A 289 8.29 -3.75 -14.94
N GLU A 290 7.38 -2.81 -15.15
CA GLU A 290 6.51 -2.77 -16.32
C GLU A 290 7.36 -2.73 -17.60
N GLY A 291 7.03 -3.59 -18.56
CA GLY A 291 7.82 -3.78 -19.78
C GLY A 291 9.08 -4.65 -19.62
N THR A 292 9.38 -5.18 -18.44
CA THR A 292 10.51 -6.09 -18.20
C THR A 292 10.04 -7.54 -18.00
N PRO A 293 10.90 -8.56 -18.22
CA PRO A 293 10.57 -9.97 -17.94
C PRO A 293 10.15 -10.24 -16.49
N ASP A 294 10.60 -9.42 -15.55
CA ASP A 294 10.31 -9.56 -14.13
C ASP A 294 8.89 -9.14 -13.72
N PHE A 295 8.19 -8.40 -14.58
CA PHE A 295 6.86 -7.87 -14.24
C PHE A 295 5.86 -8.97 -13.92
N ILE A 296 5.74 -9.96 -14.81
CA ILE A 296 4.78 -11.07 -14.64
C ILE A 296 5.09 -11.94 -13.42
N PRO A 297 6.37 -12.37 -13.18
CA PRO A 297 6.72 -13.07 -11.94
C PRO A 297 6.34 -12.32 -10.67
N LYS A 298 6.66 -11.02 -10.58
CA LYS A 298 6.32 -10.21 -9.39
C LYS A 298 4.80 -10.03 -9.22
N LYS A 299 4.08 -9.80 -10.31
CA LYS A 299 2.60 -9.75 -10.30
C LYS A 299 1.97 -11.05 -9.81
N ARG A 300 2.53 -12.20 -10.22
CA ARG A 300 2.07 -13.52 -9.78
C ARG A 300 2.22 -13.69 -8.27
N LEU A 301 3.31 -13.22 -7.69
CA LEU A 301 3.52 -13.26 -6.24
C LEU A 301 2.42 -12.50 -5.50
N VAL A 302 2.10 -11.28 -5.94
CA VAL A 302 1.01 -10.48 -5.34
C VAL A 302 -0.33 -11.20 -5.52
N TRP A 303 -0.58 -11.79 -6.69
CA TRP A 303 -1.81 -12.53 -6.93
C TRP A 303 -1.97 -13.74 -5.99
N GLN A 304 -0.89 -14.46 -5.70
CA GLN A 304 -0.89 -15.55 -4.72
C GLN A 304 -1.27 -15.06 -3.32
N ASP A 305 -0.76 -13.87 -2.90
CA ASP A 305 -1.13 -13.28 -1.62
C ASP A 305 -2.63 -12.94 -1.58
N LEU A 306 -3.14 -12.30 -2.65
CA LEU A 306 -4.56 -11.93 -2.75
C LEU A 306 -5.49 -13.15 -2.84
N GLN A 307 -5.06 -14.26 -3.45
CA GLN A 307 -5.83 -15.51 -3.44
C GLN A 307 -6.01 -16.06 -2.02
N GLN A 308 -4.99 -15.98 -1.18
CA GLN A 308 -5.10 -16.34 0.24
C GLN A 308 -6.10 -15.42 0.98
N VAL A 309 -6.05 -14.10 0.68
CA VAL A 309 -7.00 -13.12 1.23
C VAL A 309 -8.44 -13.48 0.84
N MET A 310 -8.69 -13.79 -0.44
CA MET A 310 -10.01 -14.20 -0.91
C MET A 310 -10.49 -15.50 -0.23
N ALA A 311 -9.61 -16.45 -0.03
CA ALA A 311 -9.94 -17.70 0.68
C ALA A 311 -10.33 -17.42 2.15
N ARG A 312 -9.59 -16.54 2.82
CA ARG A 312 -9.87 -16.14 4.22
C ARG A 312 -11.19 -15.37 4.38
N LEU A 313 -11.54 -14.53 3.42
CA LEU A 313 -12.79 -13.75 3.46
C LEU A 313 -14.06 -14.59 3.24
N ARG A 314 -13.93 -15.81 2.72
CA ARG A 314 -15.04 -16.77 2.55
C ARG A 314 -15.35 -17.60 3.80
N GLN A 315 -14.44 -17.58 4.78
CA GLN A 315 -14.59 -18.18 6.11
C GLN A 315 -15.37 -17.24 7.05
#